data_9c08766fa3274df78ce426c00170fbbf
#
_entry.id   9c08766fa3274df78ce426c00170fbbf
#
_cell.length_a   1.000
_cell.length_b   1.000
_cell.length_c   1.000
_cell.angle_alpha   90.00
_cell.angle_beta   90.00
_cell.angle_gamma   90.00
#
_symmetry.space_group_name_H-M   'P 1'
#
loop_
_entity.id
_entity.type
_entity.pdbx_description
1 polymer ?
#
loop_
_entity_poly.entity_id
_entity_poly.type
_entity_poly.pdbx_seq_one_letter_code
_entity_poly.pdbx_strand_id
1 'polypeptide(L)'
;DAGLLDPVRKKMLAKTQRNTLFIAHLSTNALSLPPPLGFFRDFVLIQNGKHKSTLDIKHNGIAPIVDLARIYALSEGISAVNTIERIKLSAGSASLSSSSAANLIDAYQFLTMVRLVHRAKQIQQNIAPDNYISPKEISRLEREHLKDAFKVIKTLQDHRQSTVL
;
A
#
# COMPACT_ATOMS: atom_id res chain seq x y z
N ASP A 1 -7.60 29.36 -3.49
CA ASP A 1 -8.31 29.63 -2.23
C ASP A 1 -8.06 28.54 -1.19
N ALA A 2 -6.83 28.51 -0.66
CA ALA A 2 -6.46 27.58 0.42
C ALA A 2 -7.29 27.84 1.71
N GLY A 3 -7.72 29.07 1.94
CA GLY A 3 -8.45 29.47 3.15
C GLY A 3 -9.86 28.86 3.32
N LEU A 4 -10.53 28.45 2.24
CA LEU A 4 -11.84 27.82 2.30
C LEU A 4 -11.75 26.29 2.51
N LEU A 5 -10.65 25.69 2.09
CA LEU A 5 -10.45 24.23 2.18
C LEU A 5 -10.07 23.78 3.58
N ASP A 6 -9.34 24.59 4.34
CA ASP A 6 -8.85 24.23 5.68
C ASP A 6 -9.97 24.01 6.71
N PRO A 7 -11.00 24.88 6.83
CA PRO A 7 -12.11 24.65 7.75
C PRO A 7 -12.93 23.41 7.40
N VAL A 8 -13.17 23.18 6.09
CA VAL A 8 -13.90 22.01 5.61
C VAL A 8 -13.13 20.73 5.94
N ARG A 9 -11.81 20.76 5.71
CA ARG A 9 -10.91 19.63 5.98
C ARG A 9 -10.85 19.29 7.47
N LYS A 10 -10.70 20.30 8.35
CA LYS A 10 -10.72 20.13 9.81
C LYS A 10 -12.04 19.51 10.27
N LYS A 11 -13.17 20.00 9.77
CA LYS A 11 -14.50 19.47 10.10
C LYS A 11 -14.68 18.03 9.62
N MET A 12 -14.19 17.72 8.42
CA MET A 12 -14.20 16.37 7.86
C MET A 12 -13.37 15.41 8.72
N LEU A 13 -12.13 15.78 9.07
CA LEU A 13 -11.25 14.96 9.91
C LEU A 13 -11.86 14.68 11.29
N ALA A 14 -12.40 15.70 11.96
CA ALA A 14 -13.06 15.54 13.25
C ALA A 14 -14.28 14.62 13.21
N LYS A 15 -15.05 14.63 12.10
CA LYS A 15 -16.16 13.70 11.88
C LYS A 15 -15.67 12.27 11.59
N THR A 16 -14.59 12.14 10.81
CA THR A 16 -14.03 10.84 10.43
C THR A 16 -13.47 10.10 11.64
N GLN A 17 -12.75 10.77 12.53
CA GLN A 17 -12.22 10.17 13.77
C GLN A 17 -13.31 9.55 14.65
N ARG A 18 -14.50 10.17 14.69
CA ARG A 18 -15.64 9.72 15.49
C ARG A 18 -16.53 8.72 14.78
N ASN A 19 -16.29 8.48 13.49
CA ASN A 19 -17.13 7.58 12.69
C ASN A 19 -16.41 6.24 12.47
N THR A 20 -16.52 5.37 13.46
CA THR A 20 -15.93 4.02 13.43
C THR A 20 -16.44 3.21 12.23
N LEU A 21 -17.72 3.38 11.84
CA LEU A 21 -18.29 2.69 10.69
C LEU A 21 -17.60 3.12 9.36
N PHE A 22 -17.33 4.41 9.20
CA PHE A 22 -16.60 4.90 8.03
C PHE A 22 -15.17 4.33 7.95
N ILE A 23 -14.46 4.31 9.07
CA ILE A 23 -13.11 3.70 9.16
C ILE A 23 -13.18 2.21 8.90
N ALA A 24 -14.20 1.50 9.39
CA ALA A 24 -14.42 0.08 9.13
C ALA A 24 -14.62 -0.21 7.64
N HIS A 25 -15.46 0.58 6.96
CA HIS A 25 -15.67 0.44 5.50
C HIS A 25 -14.39 0.73 4.70
N LEU A 26 -13.61 1.76 5.07
CA LEU A 26 -12.31 2.00 4.45
C LEU A 26 -11.34 0.84 4.66
N SER A 27 -11.34 0.25 5.87
CA SER A 27 -10.52 -0.91 6.18
C SER A 27 -10.94 -2.11 5.33
N THR A 28 -12.21 -2.40 5.21
CA THR A 28 -12.72 -3.48 4.34
C THR A 28 -12.25 -3.31 2.89
N ASN A 29 -12.30 -2.09 2.37
CA ASN A 29 -11.82 -1.81 1.02
C ASN A 29 -10.30 -2.03 0.88
N ALA A 30 -9.50 -1.58 1.84
CA ALA A 30 -8.05 -1.80 1.85
C ALA A 30 -7.67 -3.28 1.97
N LEU A 31 -8.50 -4.09 2.64
CA LEU A 31 -8.32 -5.54 2.79
C LEU A 31 -8.77 -6.33 1.54
N SER A 32 -9.52 -5.73 0.64
CA SER A 32 -9.99 -6.38 -0.60
C SER A 32 -8.88 -6.63 -1.63
N LEU A 33 -7.72 -6.00 -1.46
CA LEU A 33 -6.55 -6.11 -2.34
C LEU A 33 -5.40 -6.84 -1.64
N PRO A 34 -5.45 -8.17 -1.52
CA PRO A 34 -4.38 -8.91 -0.88
C PRO A 34 -3.10 -8.86 -1.70
N PRO A 35 -1.92 -8.78 -1.05
CA PRO A 35 -0.65 -8.92 -1.74
C PRO A 35 -0.54 -10.33 -2.36
N PRO A 36 0.15 -10.48 -3.51
CA PRO A 36 0.17 -11.70 -4.29
C PRO A 36 1.16 -12.73 -3.72
N LEU A 37 0.95 -13.15 -2.46
CA LEU A 37 1.70 -14.21 -1.77
C LEU A 37 0.81 -15.39 -1.45
N GLY A 38 1.22 -16.56 -1.92
CA GLY A 38 0.61 -17.85 -1.57
C GLY A 38 1.03 -18.34 -0.18
N PHE A 39 0.48 -19.49 0.21
CA PHE A 39 0.68 -20.10 1.52
C PHE A 39 2.16 -20.41 1.82
N PHE A 40 2.93 -20.86 0.84
CA PHE A 40 4.36 -21.15 0.96
C PHE A 40 5.27 -19.96 0.62
N ARG A 41 4.75 -18.73 0.66
CA ARG A 41 5.45 -17.48 0.32
C ARG A 41 5.92 -17.42 -1.13
N ASP A 42 5.32 -18.19 -2.02
CA ASP A 42 5.53 -18.06 -3.46
C ASP A 42 4.59 -17.00 -4.03
N PHE A 43 5.00 -16.40 -5.15
CA PHE A 43 4.15 -15.42 -5.82
C PHE A 43 2.90 -16.06 -6.41
N VAL A 44 1.76 -15.46 -6.12
CA VAL A 44 0.51 -15.76 -6.83
C VAL A 44 0.47 -14.90 -8.09
N LEU A 45 0.75 -15.52 -9.23
CA LEU A 45 0.81 -14.84 -10.51
C LEU A 45 -0.56 -14.81 -11.20
N ILE A 46 -0.76 -13.81 -12.05
CA ILE A 46 -1.94 -13.72 -12.92
C ILE A 46 -1.99 -14.97 -13.81
N GLN A 47 -3.11 -15.68 -13.80
CA GLN A 47 -3.23 -16.99 -14.45
C GLN A 47 -3.60 -16.91 -15.92
N ASN A 48 -4.33 -15.87 -16.34
CA ASN A 48 -4.93 -15.76 -17.67
C ASN A 48 -4.76 -14.36 -18.28
N GLY A 49 -4.96 -14.29 -19.60
CA GLY A 49 -4.97 -13.03 -20.35
C GLY A 49 -3.58 -12.50 -20.70
N LYS A 50 -3.55 -11.26 -21.15
CA LYS A 50 -2.34 -10.57 -21.67
C LYS A 50 -1.19 -10.52 -20.66
N HIS A 51 -1.50 -10.45 -19.37
CA HIS A 51 -0.53 -10.30 -18.29
C HIS A 51 -0.29 -11.61 -17.51
N LYS A 52 -0.52 -12.76 -18.17
CA LYS A 52 -0.25 -14.08 -17.57
C LYS A 52 1.18 -14.18 -17.06
N SER A 53 1.37 -14.82 -15.92
CA SER A 53 2.67 -15.05 -15.26
C SER A 53 3.37 -13.77 -14.77
N THR A 54 2.61 -12.69 -14.53
CA THR A 54 3.09 -11.44 -13.95
C THR A 54 2.39 -11.11 -12.64
N LEU A 55 2.90 -10.07 -11.97
CA LEU A 55 2.34 -9.44 -10.76
C LEU A 55 1.91 -8.02 -11.09
N ASP A 56 0.71 -7.59 -10.70
CA ASP A 56 0.34 -6.17 -10.75
C ASP A 56 0.88 -5.46 -9.49
N ILE A 57 2.08 -4.88 -9.62
CA ILE A 57 2.76 -4.24 -8.49
C ILE A 57 2.04 -2.98 -8.00
N LYS A 58 1.32 -2.29 -8.88
CA LYS A 58 0.54 -1.11 -8.49
C LYS A 58 -0.69 -1.52 -7.67
N HIS A 59 -1.47 -2.46 -8.17
CA HIS A 59 -2.76 -2.83 -7.61
C HIS A 59 -2.62 -3.70 -6.35
N ASN A 60 -1.72 -4.68 -6.40
CA ASN A 60 -1.54 -5.64 -5.30
C ASN A 60 -0.38 -5.27 -4.34
N GLY A 61 0.37 -4.22 -4.62
CA GLY A 61 1.49 -3.78 -3.78
C GLY A 61 1.33 -2.33 -3.29
N ILE A 62 1.41 -1.36 -4.20
CA ILE A 62 1.42 0.06 -3.83
C ILE A 62 0.07 0.54 -3.30
N ALA A 63 -1.04 0.18 -3.95
CA ALA A 63 -2.37 0.63 -3.55
C ALA A 63 -2.75 0.21 -2.12
N PRO A 64 -2.53 -1.05 -1.68
CA PRO A 64 -2.77 -1.43 -0.30
C PRO A 64 -2.01 -0.58 0.73
N ILE A 65 -0.75 -0.21 0.45
CA ILE A 65 0.02 0.67 1.35
C ILE A 65 -0.60 2.07 1.42
N VAL A 66 -1.00 2.62 0.28
CA VAL A 66 -1.65 3.95 0.23
C VAL A 66 -2.95 3.95 1.03
N ASP A 67 -3.73 2.88 0.94
CA ASP A 67 -4.99 2.75 1.67
C ASP A 67 -4.77 2.54 3.17
N LEU A 68 -3.81 1.68 3.57
CA LEU A 68 -3.40 1.55 4.98
C LEU A 68 -2.92 2.89 5.56
N ALA A 69 -2.05 3.61 4.85
CA ALA A 69 -1.57 4.93 5.28
C ALA A 69 -2.71 5.95 5.45
N ARG A 70 -3.71 5.89 4.57
CA ARG A 70 -4.92 6.73 4.67
C ARG A 70 -5.74 6.37 5.89
N ILE A 71 -5.96 5.09 6.14
CA ILE A 71 -6.74 4.61 7.30
C ILE A 71 -6.06 5.04 8.60
N TYR A 72 -4.75 4.79 8.76
CA TYR A 72 -4.01 5.19 9.95
C TYR A 72 -4.09 6.70 10.18
N ALA A 73 -3.81 7.50 9.16
CA ALA A 73 -3.88 8.95 9.26
C ALA A 73 -5.28 9.46 9.64
N LEU A 74 -6.33 8.93 9.03
CA LEU A 74 -7.71 9.32 9.33
C LEU A 74 -8.15 8.89 10.73
N SER A 75 -7.73 7.72 11.19
CA SER A 75 -8.02 7.24 12.55
C SER A 75 -7.39 8.15 13.62
N GLU A 76 -6.21 8.70 13.36
CA GLU A 76 -5.48 9.60 14.24
C GLU A 76 -5.79 11.11 14.00
N GLY A 77 -6.68 11.42 13.03
CA GLY A 77 -7.03 12.81 12.68
C GLY A 77 -5.91 13.60 12.00
N ILE A 78 -4.98 12.91 11.38
CA ILE A 78 -3.83 13.49 10.69
C ILE A 78 -4.25 14.03 9.33
N SER A 79 -3.93 15.31 9.08
CA SER A 79 -4.32 16.02 7.86
C SER A 79 -3.35 15.82 6.68
N ALA A 80 -2.25 15.12 6.85
CA ALA A 80 -1.28 14.86 5.79
C ALA A 80 -1.90 14.21 4.56
N VAL A 81 -1.40 14.54 3.35
CA VAL A 81 -1.86 13.98 2.08
C VAL A 81 -0.85 13.03 1.45
N ASN A 82 0.43 13.25 1.70
CA ASN A 82 1.51 12.40 1.22
C ASN A 82 1.53 11.06 1.97
N THR A 83 1.71 9.95 1.27
CA THR A 83 1.66 8.61 1.85
C THR A 83 2.73 8.40 2.92
N ILE A 84 3.98 8.77 2.65
CA ILE A 84 5.09 8.61 3.61
C ILE A 84 4.87 9.50 4.84
N GLU A 85 4.42 10.73 4.63
CA GLU A 85 4.10 11.66 5.72
C GLU A 85 2.97 11.13 6.61
N ARG A 86 1.91 10.57 6.03
CA ARG A 86 0.84 9.89 6.77
C ARG A 86 1.38 8.78 7.66
N ILE A 87 2.23 7.90 7.10
CA ILE A 87 2.81 6.78 7.86
C ILE A 87 3.70 7.31 8.98
N LYS A 88 4.57 8.30 8.71
CA LYS A 88 5.46 8.90 9.70
C LYS A 88 4.69 9.52 10.86
N LEU A 89 3.66 10.29 10.58
CA LEU A 89 2.85 10.96 11.61
C LEU A 89 1.96 9.99 12.40
N SER A 90 1.63 8.84 11.82
CA SER A 90 0.87 7.78 12.51
C SER A 90 1.77 6.84 13.33
N ALA A 91 3.09 6.92 13.18
CA ALA A 91 4.04 6.04 13.86
C ALA A 91 3.99 6.20 15.38
N GLY A 92 3.96 5.09 16.12
CA GLY A 92 3.89 5.08 17.59
C GLY A 92 2.48 5.30 18.15
N SER A 93 1.45 5.39 17.30
CA SER A 93 0.05 5.42 17.73
C SER A 93 -0.43 4.05 18.18
N ALA A 94 -1.63 4.00 18.75
CA ALA A 94 -2.28 2.74 19.13
C ALA A 94 -2.52 1.81 17.92
N SER A 95 -2.66 2.38 16.74
CA SER A 95 -2.99 1.66 15.51
C SER A 95 -1.77 1.25 14.67
N LEU A 96 -0.59 1.88 14.87
CA LEU A 96 0.60 1.62 14.07
C LEU A 96 1.89 1.81 14.90
N SER A 97 2.57 0.71 15.25
CA SER A 97 3.85 0.77 15.95
C SER A 97 4.93 1.47 15.11
N SER A 98 5.94 2.07 15.78
CA SER A 98 7.05 2.74 15.07
C SER A 98 7.83 1.79 14.16
N SER A 99 8.02 0.53 14.57
CA SER A 99 8.70 -0.48 13.74
C SER A 99 7.86 -0.86 12.50
N SER A 100 6.55 -1.03 12.66
CA SER A 100 5.64 -1.31 11.55
C SER A 100 5.58 -0.15 10.56
N ALA A 101 5.60 1.10 11.06
CA ALA A 101 5.64 2.29 10.23
C ALA A 101 6.93 2.36 9.39
N ALA A 102 8.09 2.08 9.99
CA ALA A 102 9.36 2.03 9.28
C ALA A 102 9.34 0.98 8.17
N ASN A 103 8.94 -0.27 8.49
CA ASN A 103 8.83 -1.35 7.52
C ASN A 103 7.85 -1.02 6.37
N LEU A 104 6.75 -0.34 6.67
CA LEU A 104 5.77 0.05 5.66
C LEU A 104 6.30 1.13 4.71
N ILE A 105 7.12 2.07 5.23
CA ILE A 105 7.81 3.08 4.41
C ILE A 105 8.82 2.41 3.48
N ASP A 106 9.64 1.50 4.01
CA ASP A 106 10.63 0.77 3.23
C ASP A 106 9.96 -0.06 2.11
N ALA A 107 8.88 -0.77 2.44
CA ALA A 107 8.10 -1.51 1.45
C ALA A 107 7.53 -0.59 0.36
N TYR A 108 6.97 0.56 0.74
CA TYR A 108 6.43 1.54 -0.21
C TYR A 108 7.49 2.09 -1.16
N GLN A 109 8.64 2.46 -0.63
CA GLN A 109 9.76 3.01 -1.40
C GLN A 109 10.31 1.94 -2.36
N PHE A 110 10.52 0.72 -1.87
CA PHE A 110 11.00 -0.39 -2.69
C PHE A 110 10.03 -0.71 -3.85
N LEU A 111 8.75 -0.91 -3.56
CA LEU A 111 7.74 -1.20 -4.59
C LEU A 111 7.62 -0.07 -5.63
N THR A 112 7.70 1.18 -5.17
CA THR A 112 7.67 2.35 -6.06
C THR A 112 8.90 2.39 -6.96
N MET A 113 10.09 2.08 -6.43
CA MET A 113 11.34 2.01 -7.18
C MET A 113 11.29 0.90 -8.24
N VAL A 114 10.88 -0.31 -7.86
CA VAL A 114 10.75 -1.46 -8.78
C VAL A 114 9.80 -1.11 -9.94
N ARG A 115 8.65 -0.50 -9.62
CA ARG A 115 7.69 -0.03 -10.62
C ARG A 115 8.29 1.02 -11.55
N LEU A 116 9.02 1.98 -11.00
CA LEU A 116 9.64 3.06 -11.80
C LEU A 116 10.69 2.51 -12.76
N VAL A 117 11.55 1.62 -12.29
CA VAL A 117 12.60 0.96 -13.10
C VAL A 117 11.96 0.12 -14.20
N HIS A 118 10.93 -0.66 -13.89
CA HIS A 118 10.20 -1.45 -14.89
C HIS A 118 9.65 -0.57 -16.02
N ARG A 119 8.93 0.50 -15.66
CA ARG A 119 8.36 1.42 -16.64
C ARG A 119 9.41 2.17 -17.45
N ALA A 120 10.53 2.55 -16.84
CA ALA A 120 11.64 3.19 -17.54
C ALA A 120 12.24 2.25 -18.60
N LYS A 121 12.43 0.96 -18.28
CA LYS A 121 12.89 -0.04 -19.24
C LYS A 121 11.91 -0.22 -20.41
N GLN A 122 10.61 -0.26 -20.14
CA GLN A 122 9.60 -0.33 -21.20
C GLN A 122 9.65 0.88 -22.14
N ILE A 123 9.78 2.10 -21.58
CA ILE A 123 9.90 3.32 -22.38
C ILE A 123 11.15 3.27 -23.27
N GLN A 124 12.31 2.83 -22.74
CA GLN A 124 13.55 2.67 -23.50
C GLN A 124 13.42 1.66 -24.64
N GLN A 125 12.55 0.68 -24.49
CA GLN A 125 12.25 -0.36 -25.47
C GLN A 125 11.09 0.02 -26.43
N ASN A 126 10.57 1.26 -26.36
CA ASN A 126 9.38 1.73 -27.08
C ASN A 126 8.12 0.88 -26.80
N ILE A 127 8.02 0.31 -25.60
CA ILE A 127 6.86 -0.44 -25.10
C ILE A 127 6.02 0.52 -24.24
N ALA A 128 4.69 0.46 -24.39
CA ALA A 128 3.78 1.23 -23.53
C ALA A 128 3.94 0.85 -22.06
N PRO A 129 4.21 1.80 -21.13
CA PRO A 129 4.47 1.50 -19.74
C PRO A 129 3.25 0.93 -19.04
N ASP A 130 3.44 -0.17 -18.31
CA ASP A 130 2.42 -0.80 -17.48
C ASP A 130 2.91 -1.04 -16.03
N ASN A 131 2.20 -1.87 -15.27
CA ASN A 131 2.53 -2.20 -13.88
C ASN A 131 2.70 -3.71 -13.66
N TYR A 132 2.83 -4.49 -14.74
CA TYR A 132 2.84 -5.94 -14.71
C TYR A 132 4.28 -6.45 -14.82
N ILE A 133 4.80 -6.98 -13.71
CA ILE A 133 6.19 -7.41 -13.61
C ILE A 133 6.26 -8.92 -13.57
N SER A 134 7.08 -9.50 -14.45
CA SER A 134 7.40 -10.91 -14.39
C SER A 134 8.50 -11.17 -13.35
N PRO A 135 8.32 -12.08 -12.37
CA PRO A 135 9.38 -12.44 -11.44
C PRO A 135 10.63 -13.02 -12.13
N LYS A 136 10.53 -13.45 -13.38
CA LYS A 136 11.66 -13.93 -14.18
C LYS A 136 12.57 -12.79 -14.68
N GLU A 137 12.04 -11.56 -14.75
CA GLU A 137 12.75 -10.38 -15.26
C GLU A 137 13.50 -9.61 -14.17
N ILE A 138 13.31 -9.99 -12.90
CA ILE A 138 13.98 -9.40 -11.75
C ILE A 138 14.97 -10.39 -11.12
N SER A 139 16.02 -9.87 -10.50
CA SER A 139 17.04 -10.65 -9.84
C SER A 139 16.50 -11.49 -8.67
N ARG A 140 17.25 -12.49 -8.23
CA ARG A 140 16.89 -13.27 -7.04
C ARG A 140 16.73 -12.37 -5.80
N LEU A 141 17.63 -11.42 -5.62
CA LEU A 141 17.60 -10.51 -4.49
C LEU A 141 16.35 -9.63 -4.52
N GLU A 142 16.01 -9.06 -5.67
CA GLU A 142 14.79 -8.28 -5.85
C GLU A 142 13.54 -9.11 -5.57
N ARG A 143 13.51 -10.40 -5.98
CA ARG A 143 12.38 -11.29 -5.65
C ARG A 143 12.20 -11.49 -4.15
N GLU A 144 13.28 -11.69 -3.40
CA GLU A 144 13.18 -11.85 -1.94
C GLU A 144 12.72 -10.53 -1.28
N HIS A 145 13.27 -9.39 -1.67
CA HIS A 145 12.80 -8.10 -1.16
C HIS A 145 11.33 -7.82 -1.52
N LEU A 146 10.89 -8.27 -2.71
CA LEU A 146 9.49 -8.14 -3.13
C LEU A 146 8.55 -8.99 -2.24
N LYS A 147 8.97 -10.21 -1.90
CA LYS A 147 8.25 -11.06 -0.96
C LYS A 147 8.19 -10.44 0.44
N ASP A 148 9.29 -9.86 0.92
CA ASP A 148 9.33 -9.19 2.22
C ASP A 148 8.42 -7.95 2.24
N ALA A 149 8.41 -7.13 1.20
CA ALA A 149 7.49 -6.01 1.08
C ALA A 149 6.03 -6.44 1.10
N PHE A 150 5.67 -7.49 0.37
CA PHE A 150 4.32 -8.06 0.38
C PHE A 150 3.94 -8.67 1.74
N LYS A 151 4.91 -9.27 2.45
CA LYS A 151 4.70 -9.79 3.81
C LYS A 151 4.39 -8.68 4.81
N VAL A 152 5.07 -7.53 4.71
CA VAL A 152 4.76 -6.34 5.53
C VAL A 152 3.32 -5.91 5.32
N ILE A 153 2.88 -5.79 4.06
CA ILE A 153 1.50 -5.43 3.72
C ILE A 153 0.52 -6.43 4.33
N LYS A 154 0.74 -7.73 4.08
CA LYS A 154 -0.13 -8.79 4.57
C LYS A 154 -0.26 -8.77 6.10
N THR A 155 0.85 -8.66 6.81
CA THR A 155 0.86 -8.60 8.29
C THR A 155 0.01 -7.44 8.81
N LEU A 156 0.09 -6.25 8.20
CA LEU A 156 -0.69 -5.09 8.61
C LEU A 156 -2.17 -5.20 8.21
N GLN A 157 -2.48 -5.83 7.09
CA GLN A 157 -3.85 -6.15 6.71
C GLN A 157 -4.49 -7.15 7.68
N ASP A 158 -3.79 -8.24 8.00
CA ASP A 158 -4.28 -9.27 8.93
C ASP A 158 -4.52 -8.68 10.33
N HIS A 159 -3.59 -7.84 10.83
CA HIS A 159 -3.77 -7.12 12.09
C HIS A 159 -5.00 -6.19 12.06
N ARG A 160 -5.21 -5.49 10.96
CA ARG A 160 -6.33 -4.58 10.79
C ARG A 160 -7.67 -5.33 10.71
N GLN A 161 -7.70 -6.48 10.08
CA GLN A 161 -8.88 -7.34 10.00
C GLN A 161 -9.32 -7.82 11.38
N SER A 162 -8.38 -8.22 12.24
CA SER A 162 -8.67 -8.65 13.62
C SER A 162 -9.12 -7.51 14.55
N THR A 163 -8.94 -6.26 14.18
CA THR A 163 -9.34 -5.09 14.97
C THR A 163 -10.74 -4.57 14.57
N VAL A 164 -11.23 -4.94 13.39
CA VAL A 164 -12.54 -4.50 12.84
C VAL A 164 -13.67 -5.50 13.17
N LEU A 165 -13.33 -6.73 13.54
CA LEU A 165 -14.25 -7.77 14.04
C LEU A 165 -14.46 -7.65 15.55
#